data_f48533475c768948209f47a3cfd940e1
#
_entry.id   f48533475c768948209f47a3cfd940e1
#
_cell.length_a   1.000
_cell.length_b   1.000
_cell.length_c   1.000
_cell.angle_alpha   90.00
_cell.angle_beta   90.00
_cell.angle_gamma   90.00
#
_symmetry.space_group_name_H-M   'P 1'
#
loop_
_entity.id
_entity.type
_entity.pdbx_description
1 polymer ?
#
loop_
_entity_poly.entity_id
_entity_poly.type
_entity_poly.pdbx_seq_one_letter_code
_entity_poly.pdbx_strand_id
1 'polypeptide(L)'
;NDKQHQLEIVKKLRKYRPEIVICNPFDDRHIDHGKGGKLVSDACFLSGLRRIETTDENGNPQEAWRPKVVYHYIQWKDLRPDFVVDITGFLEKKIEAVYAYRSQFLPDEGNDPQTVITSQNFQDSIKFRAQELGMLINRDYAEGFNVERYVAVDNLSDLI
;
A
#
# COMPACT_ATOMS: atom_id res chain seq x y z
N ASN A 1 14.34 7.97 2.98
CA ASN A 1 13.77 8.78 1.89
C ASN A 1 14.82 9.80 1.46
N ASP A 2 15.50 9.54 0.38
CA ASP A 2 16.50 10.39 -0.24
C ASP A 2 16.34 10.39 -1.76
N LYS A 3 17.03 11.31 -2.42
CA LYS A 3 16.90 11.52 -3.88
C LYS A 3 17.26 10.27 -4.70
N GLN A 4 18.24 9.49 -4.27
CA GLN A 4 18.66 8.30 -5.01
C GLN A 4 17.57 7.26 -5.05
N HIS A 5 16.96 6.92 -3.90
CA HIS A 5 15.88 5.95 -3.82
C HIS A 5 14.60 6.47 -4.51
N GLN A 6 14.32 7.79 -4.41
CA GLN A 6 13.22 8.40 -5.16
C GLN A 6 13.40 8.20 -6.67
N LEU A 7 14.60 8.44 -7.22
CA LEU A 7 14.86 8.28 -8.64
C LEU A 7 14.71 6.84 -9.12
N GLU A 8 15.05 5.84 -8.30
CA GLU A 8 14.82 4.44 -8.67
C GLU A 8 13.32 4.12 -8.81
N ILE A 9 12.48 4.66 -7.94
CA ILE A 9 11.02 4.52 -8.05
C ILE A 9 10.52 5.31 -9.26
N VAL A 10 11.00 6.54 -9.50
CA VAL A 10 10.65 7.35 -10.68
C VAL A 10 10.91 6.58 -11.98
N LYS A 11 12.06 5.90 -12.11
CA LYS A 11 12.36 5.06 -13.28
C LYS A 11 11.30 3.97 -13.48
N LYS A 12 10.86 3.30 -12.41
CA LYS A 12 9.82 2.26 -12.50
C LYS A 12 8.46 2.85 -12.86
N LEU A 13 8.07 3.98 -12.26
CA LEU A 13 6.83 4.67 -12.59
C LEU A 13 6.77 5.07 -14.07
N ARG A 14 7.87 5.60 -14.61
CA ARG A 14 7.97 5.97 -16.02
C ARG A 14 8.03 4.78 -16.97
N LYS A 15 8.62 3.67 -16.52
CA LYS A 15 8.65 2.41 -17.29
C LYS A 15 7.27 1.80 -17.42
N TYR A 16 6.53 1.66 -16.29
CA TYR A 16 5.27 0.93 -16.25
C TYR A 16 4.04 1.81 -16.45
N ARG A 17 4.17 3.12 -16.28
CA ARG A 17 3.11 4.12 -16.45
C ARG A 17 1.80 3.77 -15.74
N PRO A 18 1.82 3.40 -14.43
CA PRO A 18 0.63 3.06 -13.70
C PRO A 18 -0.28 4.27 -13.56
N GLU A 19 -1.59 4.06 -13.67
CA GLU A 19 -2.59 5.08 -13.33
C GLU A 19 -2.84 5.14 -11.83
N ILE A 20 -2.78 4.00 -11.17
CA ILE A 20 -2.98 3.82 -9.73
C ILE A 20 -1.69 3.29 -9.11
N VAL A 21 -1.26 3.90 -8.04
CA VAL A 21 -0.17 3.40 -7.18
C VAL A 21 -0.73 3.12 -5.81
N ILE A 22 -0.47 1.91 -5.30
CA ILE A 22 -0.79 1.53 -3.92
C ILE A 22 0.52 1.41 -3.17
N CYS A 23 0.61 2.05 -2.00
CA CYS A 23 1.83 2.07 -1.20
C CYS A 23 1.56 2.01 0.30
N ASN A 24 2.63 2.02 1.09
CA ASN A 24 2.60 1.95 2.54
C ASN A 24 1.76 3.06 3.16
N PRO A 25 1.23 2.83 4.39
CA PRO A 25 0.41 3.80 5.11
C PRO A 25 1.16 5.11 5.38
N PHE A 26 0.43 6.20 5.61
CA PHE A 26 1.00 7.49 6.03
C PHE A 26 1.74 7.39 7.36
N ASP A 27 1.23 6.58 8.27
CA ASP A 27 1.79 6.33 9.58
C ASP A 27 1.50 4.89 10.01
N ASP A 28 2.47 4.27 10.70
CA ASP A 28 2.29 2.92 11.20
C ASP A 28 3.20 2.67 12.41
N ARG A 29 3.04 1.50 13.04
CA ARG A 29 3.89 1.06 14.16
C ARG A 29 5.36 1.04 13.79
N HIS A 30 5.69 0.48 12.63
CA HIS A 30 7.08 0.43 12.17
C HIS A 30 7.42 1.71 11.39
N ILE A 31 8.50 2.36 11.82
CA ILE A 31 8.92 3.66 11.24
C ILE A 31 9.17 3.60 9.73
N ASP A 32 9.59 2.45 9.20
CA ASP A 32 9.88 2.30 7.77
C ASP A 32 8.60 2.25 6.93
N HIS A 33 7.45 1.88 7.49
CA HIS A 33 6.19 1.89 6.76
C HIS A 33 5.80 3.32 6.38
N GLY A 34 5.72 4.24 7.32
CA GLY A 34 5.43 5.64 7.02
C GLY A 34 6.50 6.31 6.14
N LYS A 35 7.79 5.98 6.35
CA LYS A 35 8.87 6.45 5.46
C LYS A 35 8.73 5.90 4.04
N GLY A 36 8.32 4.63 3.89
CA GLY A 36 8.03 4.00 2.61
C GLY A 36 6.88 4.69 1.88
N GLY A 37 5.78 4.95 2.58
CA GLY A 37 4.64 5.71 2.05
C GLY A 37 5.09 7.07 1.53
N LYS A 38 5.82 7.84 2.34
CA LYS A 38 6.34 9.16 1.95
C LYS A 38 7.31 9.08 0.78
N LEU A 39 8.18 8.07 0.72
CA LEU A 39 9.13 7.87 -0.37
C LEU A 39 8.40 7.65 -1.71
N VAL A 40 7.38 6.79 -1.71
CA VAL A 40 6.60 6.50 -2.92
C VAL A 40 5.77 7.70 -3.36
N SER A 41 5.12 8.39 -2.42
CA SER A 41 4.35 9.62 -2.69
C SER A 41 5.23 10.69 -3.36
N ASP A 42 6.41 10.97 -2.76
CA ASP A 42 7.37 11.94 -3.33
C ASP A 42 7.81 11.51 -4.74
N ALA A 43 8.11 10.23 -4.94
CA ALA A 43 8.52 9.72 -6.25
C ALA A 43 7.39 9.82 -7.29
N CYS A 44 6.13 9.59 -6.91
CA CYS A 44 4.97 9.79 -7.79
C CYS A 44 4.83 11.25 -8.22
N PHE A 45 5.09 12.21 -7.33
CA PHE A 45 5.11 13.62 -7.69
C PHE A 45 6.27 13.93 -8.65
N LEU A 46 7.50 13.49 -8.30
CA LEU A 46 8.71 13.76 -9.09
C LEU A 46 8.65 13.13 -10.48
N SER A 47 8.03 11.95 -10.62
CA SER A 47 7.94 11.24 -11.90
C SER A 47 7.19 12.01 -12.99
N GLY A 48 6.29 12.94 -12.60
CA GLY A 48 5.58 13.84 -13.50
C GLY A 48 6.36 15.09 -13.90
N LEU A 49 7.53 15.35 -13.30
CA LEU A 49 8.31 16.54 -13.59
C LEU A 49 9.27 16.32 -14.77
N ARG A 50 9.11 17.07 -15.86
CA ARG A 50 9.95 16.98 -17.06
C ARG A 50 11.42 17.27 -16.81
N ARG A 51 11.75 18.09 -15.79
CA ARG A 51 13.14 18.45 -15.43
C ARG A 51 13.86 17.37 -14.62
N ILE A 52 13.15 16.33 -14.17
CA ILE A 52 13.75 15.15 -13.57
C ILE A 52 14.07 14.20 -14.72
N GLU A 53 15.33 14.13 -15.10
CA GLU A 53 15.79 13.25 -16.18
C GLU A 53 16.09 11.86 -15.63
N THR A 54 15.61 10.83 -16.32
CA THR A 54 15.88 9.42 -16.05
C THR A 54 16.05 8.66 -17.35
N THR A 55 16.77 7.56 -17.30
CA THR A 55 16.97 6.63 -18.42
C THR A 55 16.43 5.26 -18.08
N ASP A 56 16.01 4.51 -19.09
CA ASP A 56 15.66 3.10 -18.96
C ASP A 56 16.94 2.21 -18.81
N GLU A 57 16.73 0.90 -18.77
CA GLU A 57 17.81 -0.11 -18.63
C GLU A 57 18.77 -0.13 -19.84
N ASN A 58 18.36 0.42 -20.98
CA ASN A 58 19.14 0.50 -22.22
C ASN A 58 19.79 1.88 -22.41
N GLY A 59 19.62 2.79 -21.43
CA GLY A 59 20.14 4.15 -21.50
C GLY A 59 19.27 5.14 -22.27
N ASN A 60 18.07 4.74 -22.74
CA ASN A 60 17.17 5.65 -23.45
C ASN A 60 16.45 6.60 -22.47
N PRO A 61 16.28 7.87 -22.84
CA PRO A 61 15.52 8.84 -22.02
C PRO A 61 14.08 8.37 -21.78
N GLN A 62 13.61 8.55 -20.55
CA GLN A 62 12.22 8.25 -20.17
C GLN A 62 11.39 9.53 -20.13
N GLU A 63 10.22 9.49 -20.74
CA GLU A 63 9.24 10.57 -20.66
C GLU A 63 8.65 10.69 -19.26
N ALA A 64 8.27 11.91 -18.87
CA ALA A 64 7.58 12.15 -17.62
C ALA A 64 6.22 11.43 -17.59
N TRP A 65 5.91 10.82 -16.45
CA TRP A 65 4.64 10.16 -16.18
C TRP A 65 4.23 10.41 -14.74
N ARG A 66 3.00 10.84 -14.51
CA ARG A 66 2.44 11.01 -13.18
C ARG A 66 1.24 10.08 -13.01
N PRO A 67 1.24 9.20 -12.01
CA PRO A 67 0.06 8.44 -11.64
C PRO A 67 -1.14 9.35 -11.38
N LYS A 68 -2.34 8.90 -11.72
CA LYS A 68 -3.58 9.66 -11.48
C LYS A 68 -3.90 9.74 -10.00
N VAL A 69 -3.68 8.63 -9.28
CA VAL A 69 -3.95 8.52 -7.85
C VAL A 69 -2.87 7.70 -7.13
N VAL A 70 -2.68 8.03 -5.84
CA VAL A 70 -1.84 7.27 -4.91
C VAL A 70 -2.73 6.92 -3.73
N TYR A 71 -2.83 5.63 -3.43
CA TYR A 71 -3.58 5.07 -2.30
C TYR A 71 -2.63 4.46 -1.29
N HIS A 72 -2.88 4.73 -0.01
CA HIS A 72 -2.13 4.17 1.10
C HIS A 72 -2.97 3.10 1.78
N TYR A 73 -2.56 1.83 1.72
CA TYR A 73 -3.25 0.80 2.47
C TYR A 73 -3.06 0.99 3.99
N ILE A 74 -4.02 0.57 4.79
CA ILE A 74 -3.93 0.58 6.25
C ILE A 74 -3.39 -0.79 6.70
N GLN A 75 -2.32 -0.78 7.48
CA GLN A 75 -1.62 -2.01 7.86
C GLN A 75 -1.81 -2.33 9.35
N TRP A 76 -1.11 -1.66 10.26
CA TRP A 76 -1.14 -1.95 11.69
C TRP A 76 -1.93 -0.95 12.51
N LYS A 77 -1.62 0.34 12.37
CA LYS A 77 -2.31 1.37 13.12
C LYS A 77 -3.78 1.43 12.74
N ASP A 78 -4.59 1.75 13.72
CA ASP A 78 -6.00 2.04 13.52
C ASP A 78 -6.15 3.45 12.94
N LEU A 79 -5.97 3.54 11.63
CA LEU A 79 -6.19 4.76 10.86
C LEU A 79 -7.60 4.71 10.28
N ARG A 80 -8.35 5.81 10.44
CA ARG A 80 -9.64 5.93 9.77
C ARG A 80 -9.45 5.92 8.25
N PRO A 81 -10.07 4.98 7.52
CA PRO A 81 -9.99 4.97 6.07
C PRO A 81 -10.78 6.12 5.43
N ASP A 82 -10.30 6.61 4.29
CA ASP A 82 -11.06 7.54 3.44
C ASP A 82 -12.06 6.80 2.56
N PHE A 83 -11.75 5.55 2.19
CA PHE A 83 -12.67 4.62 1.55
C PHE A 83 -12.26 3.17 1.85
N VAL A 84 -13.17 2.25 1.58
CA VAL A 84 -12.94 0.81 1.75
C VAL A 84 -13.26 0.07 0.46
N VAL A 85 -12.59 -1.06 0.26
CA VAL A 85 -12.81 -1.94 -0.89
C VAL A 85 -13.30 -3.30 -0.40
N ASP A 86 -14.39 -3.79 -0.96
CA ASP A 86 -14.90 -5.13 -0.69
C ASP A 86 -13.89 -6.19 -1.13
N ILE A 87 -13.47 -7.04 -0.20
CA ILE A 87 -12.59 -8.18 -0.44
C ILE A 87 -13.27 -9.52 -0.09
N THR A 88 -14.60 -9.53 -0.04
CA THR A 88 -15.39 -10.76 0.18
C THR A 88 -15.00 -11.80 -0.87
N GLY A 89 -14.65 -13.02 -0.41
CA GLY A 89 -14.12 -14.08 -1.28
C GLY A 89 -12.60 -14.03 -1.54
N PHE A 90 -11.90 -12.97 -1.09
CA PHE A 90 -10.44 -12.82 -1.26
C PHE A 90 -9.66 -12.84 0.06
N LEU A 91 -10.33 -13.01 1.22
CA LEU A 91 -9.67 -13.01 2.51
C LEU A 91 -8.57 -14.08 2.61
N GLU A 92 -8.86 -15.31 2.18
CA GLU A 92 -7.88 -16.40 2.21
C GLU A 92 -6.65 -16.07 1.36
N LYS A 93 -6.86 -15.44 0.21
CA LYS A 93 -5.76 -14.99 -0.67
C LYS A 93 -4.91 -13.91 -0.02
N LYS A 94 -5.53 -13.00 0.72
CA LYS A 94 -4.82 -12.01 1.54
C LYS A 94 -3.97 -12.68 2.61
N ILE A 95 -4.54 -13.65 3.34
CA ILE A 95 -3.83 -14.40 4.39
C ILE A 95 -2.66 -15.17 3.78
N GLU A 96 -2.84 -15.87 2.66
CA GLU A 96 -1.76 -16.54 1.93
C GLU A 96 -0.63 -15.58 1.58
N ALA A 97 -0.96 -14.38 1.08
CA ALA A 97 0.03 -13.37 0.72
C ALA A 97 0.83 -12.87 1.93
N VAL A 98 0.18 -12.72 3.10
CA VAL A 98 0.86 -12.36 4.35
C VAL A 98 1.82 -13.47 4.77
N TYR A 99 1.37 -14.73 4.77
CA TYR A 99 2.21 -15.87 5.15
C TYR A 99 3.30 -16.24 4.15
N ALA A 100 3.29 -15.68 2.95
CA ALA A 100 4.41 -15.80 2.03
C ALA A 100 5.71 -15.19 2.62
N TYR A 101 5.58 -14.24 3.53
CA TYR A 101 6.70 -13.68 4.32
C TYR A 101 7.01 -14.55 5.55
N ARG A 102 7.40 -15.81 5.29
CA ARG A 102 7.59 -16.85 6.33
C ARG A 102 8.51 -16.41 7.47
N SER A 103 9.64 -15.76 7.15
CA SER A 103 10.60 -15.27 8.13
C SER A 103 10.03 -14.24 9.12
N GLN A 104 8.91 -13.59 8.79
CA GLN A 104 8.27 -12.61 9.65
C GLN A 104 7.10 -13.19 10.46
N PHE A 105 6.33 -14.09 9.87
CA PHE A 105 5.06 -14.55 10.42
C PHE A 105 5.08 -16.00 10.92
N LEU A 106 6.05 -16.80 10.48
CA LEU A 106 6.22 -18.21 10.87
C LEU A 106 7.65 -18.42 11.36
N PRO A 107 7.96 -18.04 12.61
CA PRO A 107 9.30 -18.25 13.18
C PRO A 107 9.62 -19.73 13.30
N ASP A 108 10.91 -20.08 13.13
CA ASP A 108 11.39 -21.44 13.42
C ASP A 108 11.27 -21.69 14.93
N GLU A 109 10.54 -22.75 15.30
CA GLU A 109 10.38 -23.15 16.69
C GLU A 109 11.74 -23.44 17.31
N GLY A 110 12.20 -22.55 18.19
CA GLY A 110 13.40 -22.70 19.02
C GLY A 110 14.55 -21.72 18.77
N ASN A 111 14.58 -20.97 17.65
CA ASN A 111 15.67 -20.05 17.34
C ASN A 111 15.25 -18.58 17.21
N ASP A 112 14.00 -18.30 16.92
CA ASP A 112 13.54 -16.94 16.68
C ASP A 112 12.80 -16.34 17.88
N PRO A 113 13.04 -15.08 18.24
CA PRO A 113 12.30 -14.44 19.32
C PRO A 113 10.81 -14.30 18.96
N GLN A 114 9.93 -14.64 19.88
CA GLN A 114 8.52 -14.33 19.72
C GLN A 114 8.33 -12.82 19.65
N THR A 115 7.72 -12.35 18.58
CA THR A 115 7.39 -10.97 18.34
C THR A 115 5.88 -10.77 18.32
N VAL A 116 5.41 -9.53 18.36
CA VAL A 116 3.98 -9.23 18.26
C VAL A 116 3.38 -9.82 16.97
N ILE A 117 4.11 -9.75 15.86
CA ILE A 117 3.62 -10.20 14.54
C ILE A 117 3.61 -11.71 14.36
N THR A 118 4.35 -12.46 15.21
CA THR A 118 4.31 -13.93 15.22
C THR A 118 3.22 -14.50 16.15
N SER A 119 2.54 -13.63 16.92
CA SER A 119 1.50 -14.05 17.85
C SER A 119 0.20 -14.42 17.15
N GLN A 120 -0.55 -15.37 17.73
CA GLN A 120 -1.88 -15.74 17.25
C GLN A 120 -2.83 -14.52 17.21
N ASN A 121 -2.77 -13.65 18.21
CA ASN A 121 -3.59 -12.43 18.23
C ASN A 121 -3.34 -11.51 17.03
N PHE A 122 -2.10 -11.42 16.57
CA PHE A 122 -1.80 -10.66 15.36
C PHE A 122 -2.41 -11.32 14.12
N GLN A 123 -2.24 -12.62 13.99
CA GLN A 123 -2.78 -13.39 12.88
C GLN A 123 -4.30 -13.26 12.80
N ASP A 124 -4.97 -13.40 13.93
CA ASP A 124 -6.43 -13.23 14.04
C ASP A 124 -6.87 -11.79 13.74
N SER A 125 -6.05 -10.81 14.12
CA SER A 125 -6.35 -9.38 13.87
C SER A 125 -6.48 -9.02 12.40
N ILE A 126 -5.80 -9.73 11.50
CA ILE A 126 -5.91 -9.52 10.05
C ILE A 126 -7.35 -9.77 9.59
N LYS A 127 -7.93 -10.87 10.05
CA LYS A 127 -9.32 -11.23 9.76
C LYS A 127 -10.30 -10.29 10.43
N PHE A 128 -10.11 -9.97 11.71
CA PHE A 128 -11.03 -9.12 12.47
C PHE A 128 -11.12 -7.70 11.89
N ARG A 129 -10.01 -7.11 11.47
CA ARG A 129 -10.02 -5.81 10.80
C ARG A 129 -10.77 -5.83 9.47
N ALA A 130 -10.57 -6.88 8.69
CA ALA A 130 -11.28 -7.03 7.43
C ALA A 130 -12.79 -7.20 7.66
N GLN A 131 -13.21 -7.94 8.70
CA GLN A 131 -14.61 -8.09 9.08
C GLN A 131 -15.22 -6.78 9.58
N GLU A 132 -14.50 -6.04 10.45
CA GLU A 132 -14.95 -4.76 10.96
C GLU A 132 -15.26 -3.78 9.83
N LEU A 133 -14.33 -3.60 8.90
CA LEU A 133 -14.52 -2.73 7.74
C LEU A 133 -15.61 -3.24 6.79
N GLY A 134 -15.70 -4.56 6.60
CA GLY A 134 -16.75 -5.18 5.78
C GLY A 134 -18.14 -4.91 6.36
N MET A 135 -18.32 -5.07 7.67
CA MET A 135 -19.58 -4.81 8.36
C MET A 135 -20.09 -3.38 8.12
N LEU A 136 -19.18 -2.38 8.07
CA LEU A 136 -19.57 -0.98 7.84
C LEU A 136 -20.15 -0.72 6.45
N ILE A 137 -19.92 -1.61 5.49
CA ILE A 137 -20.41 -1.51 4.11
C ILE A 137 -21.34 -2.68 3.73
N ASN A 138 -21.87 -3.44 4.70
CA ASN A 138 -22.70 -4.62 4.49
C ASN A 138 -22.03 -5.69 3.60
N ARG A 139 -20.77 -5.96 3.84
CA ARG A 139 -19.96 -7.03 3.23
C ARG A 139 -19.28 -7.87 4.31
N ASP A 140 -18.84 -9.07 3.95
CA ASP A 140 -18.17 -9.95 4.92
C ASP A 140 -16.77 -9.41 5.27
N TYR A 141 -16.04 -8.89 4.28
CA TYR A 141 -14.67 -8.42 4.44
C TYR A 141 -14.39 -7.19 3.57
N ALA A 142 -13.62 -6.24 4.10
CA ALA A 142 -13.12 -5.10 3.34
C ALA A 142 -11.70 -4.71 3.74
N GLU A 143 -11.04 -3.93 2.88
CA GLU A 143 -9.76 -3.27 3.14
C GLU A 143 -9.92 -1.75 3.11
N GLY A 144 -9.24 -1.07 4.03
CA GLY A 144 -9.25 0.39 4.12
C GLY A 144 -8.06 1.04 3.43
N PHE A 145 -8.32 2.19 2.82
CA PHE A 145 -7.32 3.00 2.15
C PHE A 145 -7.43 4.47 2.57
N ASN A 146 -6.27 5.13 2.66
CA ASN A 146 -6.18 6.58 2.73
C ASN A 146 -5.77 7.17 1.38
N VAL A 147 -6.16 8.41 1.14
CA VAL A 147 -5.93 9.12 -0.12
C VAL A 147 -5.15 10.42 0.10
N GLU A 148 -4.35 10.82 -0.90
CA GLU A 148 -3.63 12.11 -0.88
C GLU A 148 -4.49 13.28 -1.38
N ARG A 149 -5.61 12.97 -2.03
CA ARG A 149 -6.59 13.94 -2.54
C ARG A 149 -7.98 13.33 -2.51
N TYR A 150 -8.99 14.15 -2.46
CA TYR A 150 -10.38 13.67 -2.51
C TYR A 150 -10.63 12.77 -3.72
N VAL A 151 -11.38 11.68 -3.47
CA VAL A 151 -11.90 10.84 -4.55
C VAL A 151 -12.98 11.63 -5.28
N ALA A 152 -12.78 11.81 -6.60
CA ALA A 152 -13.77 12.45 -7.45
C ALA A 152 -14.66 11.38 -8.07
N VAL A 153 -15.96 11.62 -8.05
CA VAL A 153 -16.96 10.79 -8.73
C VAL A 153 -17.84 11.70 -9.59
N ASP A 154 -18.35 11.18 -10.69
CA ASP A 154 -19.19 11.96 -11.60
C ASP A 154 -20.60 12.14 -11.04
N ASN A 155 -21.08 11.17 -10.26
CA ASN A 155 -22.37 11.23 -9.59
C ASN A 155 -22.36 10.41 -8.29
N LEU A 156 -23.36 10.62 -7.41
CA LEU A 156 -23.45 9.94 -6.12
C LEU A 156 -23.70 8.43 -6.25
N SER A 157 -24.26 7.95 -7.36
CA SER A 157 -24.48 6.52 -7.58
C SER A 157 -23.17 5.75 -7.84
N ASP A 158 -22.07 6.44 -8.14
CA ASP A 158 -20.75 5.79 -8.27
C ASP A 158 -20.16 5.35 -6.91
N LEU A 159 -20.84 5.74 -5.81
CA LEU A 159 -20.44 5.40 -4.44
C LEU A 159 -21.26 4.24 -3.82
N ILE A 160 -22.08 3.55 -4.60
CA ILE A 160 -22.94 2.44 -4.14
C ILE A 160 -22.66 1.15 -4.92
#